data_f74534e0f3fa943c51a38727fc7f9143
#
_entry.id   f74534e0f3fa943c51a38727fc7f9143
#
_cell.length_a   1.000
_cell.length_b   1.000
_cell.length_c   1.000
_cell.angle_alpha   90.00
_cell.angle_beta   90.00
_cell.angle_gamma   90.00
#
_symmetry.space_group_name_H-M   'P 1'
#
loop_
_entity.id
_entity.type
_entity.pdbx_description
1 polymer ?
#
loop_
_entity_poly.entity_id
_entity_poly.type
_entity_poly.pdbx_seq_one_letter_code
_entity_poly.pdbx_strand_id
1 'polypeptide(L)'
;ASCGQQSCRKVQYKMFGYVMIDKPEMKVKEFYRYKAYYCGLCRTLKEEYGFLGRMTLSYDMTFLIMLLSSLYEAKNREISSHCPLHPVKKIPVIQNDISEYGAKMNILLTYFKFEDDWKDDKSLAGITGIHLFRKKAAQICREYPRQAKVIKKQLRQLAVYEEQGLMDVDIVSGAFGALMEELFVIREDFWAENLRRFGFYLGKFIYIMDAYDDLPKDRESGAYNPLKLTREECQSEKEYEQTVDQMLSMKMGDGGGSFD
;
A
#
# COMPACT_ATOMS: atom_id res chain seq x y z
N ALA A 1 15.95 11.17 40.33
CA ALA A 1 14.79 10.59 39.68
C ALA A 1 15.08 10.60 38.16
N SER A 2 15.53 9.47 37.66
CA SER A 2 15.83 9.24 36.26
C SER A 2 14.52 8.95 35.54
N CYS A 3 14.08 9.88 34.70
CA CYS A 3 13.00 9.66 33.75
C CYS A 3 13.53 8.71 32.69
N GLY A 4 13.08 7.44 32.73
CA GLY A 4 13.42 6.46 31.70
C GLY A 4 12.79 6.90 30.39
N GLN A 5 13.64 7.10 29.39
CA GLN A 5 13.20 7.16 27.99
C GLN A 5 12.61 5.79 27.61
N GLN A 6 11.29 5.68 27.71
CA GLN A 6 10.56 4.61 27.05
C GLN A 6 10.72 4.84 25.54
N SER A 7 11.53 4.02 24.93
CA SER A 7 11.62 3.88 23.48
C SER A 7 10.21 3.52 22.98
N CYS A 8 9.51 4.50 22.43
CA CYS A 8 8.25 4.29 21.73
C CYS A 8 8.58 3.42 20.52
N ARG A 9 8.28 2.12 20.58
CA ARG A 9 8.40 1.24 19.42
C ARG A 9 7.34 1.68 18.43
N LYS A 10 7.80 2.27 17.32
CA LYS A 10 6.92 2.68 16.23
C LYS A 10 6.27 1.47 15.59
N VAL A 11 5.02 1.65 15.17
CA VAL A 11 4.25 0.68 14.42
C VAL A 11 4.97 0.43 13.09
N GLN A 12 5.29 -0.80 12.84
CA GLN A 12 5.76 -1.23 11.54
C GLN A 12 4.54 -1.37 10.63
N TYR A 13 4.13 -0.24 9.98
CA TYR A 13 3.01 -0.28 9.04
C TYR A 13 3.27 -1.36 8.00
N LYS A 14 2.41 -2.34 8.01
CA LYS A 14 2.24 -3.28 6.92
C LYS A 14 1.45 -2.56 5.83
N MET A 15 2.02 -1.51 5.26
CA MET A 15 1.42 -0.55 4.32
C MET A 15 0.66 -1.19 3.15
N PHE A 16 0.81 -2.50 2.95
CA PHE A 16 0.26 -3.27 1.84
C PHE A 16 -0.10 -4.69 2.28
N GLY A 17 -1.17 -5.24 1.71
CA GLY A 17 -1.60 -6.61 1.95
C GLY A 17 -3.08 -6.75 2.30
N TYR A 18 -3.84 -5.63 2.30
CA TYR A 18 -5.27 -5.62 2.62
C TYR A 18 -6.16 -5.87 1.40
N VAL A 19 -5.72 -5.48 0.20
CA VAL A 19 -6.49 -5.75 -1.01
C VAL A 19 -6.20 -7.17 -1.50
N MET A 20 -6.85 -8.14 -0.88
CA MET A 20 -6.70 -9.55 -1.23
C MET A 20 -7.95 -10.08 -1.92
N ILE A 21 -7.75 -11.06 -2.77
CA ILE A 21 -8.86 -11.75 -3.44
C ILE A 21 -9.55 -12.73 -2.49
N ASP A 22 -10.89 -12.76 -2.52
CA ASP A 22 -11.67 -13.82 -1.91
C ASP A 22 -11.75 -15.03 -2.87
N LYS A 23 -10.80 -15.96 -2.71
CA LYS A 23 -10.66 -17.11 -3.60
C LYS A 23 -11.90 -18.01 -3.65
N PRO A 24 -12.60 -18.29 -2.54
CA PRO A 24 -13.81 -19.10 -2.54
C PRO A 24 -14.93 -18.54 -3.42
N GLU A 25 -15.04 -17.20 -3.49
CA GLU A 25 -16.12 -16.52 -4.22
C GLU A 25 -15.75 -16.19 -5.68
N MET A 26 -14.48 -16.35 -6.06
CA MET A 26 -14.04 -16.07 -7.43
C MET A 26 -14.35 -17.20 -8.39
N LYS A 27 -14.81 -16.83 -9.60
CA LYS A 27 -14.84 -17.78 -10.74
C LYS A 27 -13.41 -18.18 -11.09
N VAL A 28 -13.23 -19.45 -11.46
CA VAL A 28 -11.91 -20.02 -11.81
C VAL A 28 -11.17 -19.16 -12.86
N LYS A 29 -11.87 -18.65 -13.88
CA LYS A 29 -11.29 -17.79 -14.91
C LYS A 29 -10.76 -16.46 -14.36
N GLU A 30 -11.47 -15.87 -13.39
CA GLU A 30 -11.11 -14.61 -12.77
C GLU A 30 -9.87 -14.78 -11.89
N PHE A 31 -9.83 -15.88 -11.12
CA PHE A 31 -8.65 -16.25 -10.36
C PHE A 31 -7.40 -16.42 -11.24
N TYR A 32 -7.51 -17.12 -12.39
CA TYR A 32 -6.39 -17.27 -13.31
C TYR A 32 -5.96 -15.94 -13.92
N ARG A 33 -6.91 -15.05 -14.24
CA ARG A 33 -6.58 -13.71 -14.76
C ARG A 33 -5.87 -12.86 -13.70
N TYR A 34 -6.36 -12.84 -12.47
CA TYR A 34 -5.66 -12.20 -11.34
C TYR A 34 -4.24 -12.72 -11.19
N LYS A 35 -4.09 -14.05 -11.16
CA LYS A 35 -2.78 -14.70 -11.04
C LYS A 35 -1.85 -14.33 -12.20
N ALA A 36 -2.37 -14.15 -13.40
CA ALA A 36 -1.57 -13.75 -14.56
C ALA A 36 -1.01 -12.31 -14.40
N TYR A 37 -1.78 -11.37 -13.87
CA TYR A 37 -1.29 -10.02 -13.53
C TYR A 37 -0.28 -10.04 -12.39
N TYR A 38 -0.55 -10.80 -11.32
CA TYR A 38 0.39 -10.98 -10.20
C TYR A 38 1.74 -11.54 -10.67
N CYS A 39 1.70 -12.55 -11.53
CA CYS A 39 2.91 -13.11 -12.15
C CYS A 39 3.57 -12.13 -13.12
N GLY A 40 2.77 -11.26 -13.77
CA GLY A 40 3.26 -10.18 -14.62
C GLY A 40 4.08 -9.17 -13.81
N LEU A 41 3.53 -8.66 -12.72
CA LEU A 41 4.24 -7.76 -11.81
C LEU A 41 5.51 -8.41 -11.24
N CYS A 42 5.40 -9.68 -10.77
CA CYS A 42 6.53 -10.46 -10.28
C CYS A 42 7.68 -10.53 -11.30
N ARG A 43 7.33 -10.73 -12.56
CA ARG A 43 8.29 -10.82 -13.67
C ARG A 43 8.89 -9.46 -13.98
N THR A 44 8.09 -8.40 -14.09
CA THR A 44 8.55 -7.03 -14.33
C THR A 44 9.52 -6.59 -13.23
N LEU A 45 9.18 -6.83 -11.96
CA LEU A 45 10.07 -6.54 -10.83
C LEU A 45 11.40 -7.29 -10.94
N LYS A 46 11.38 -8.57 -11.36
CA LYS A 46 12.60 -9.34 -11.54
C LYS A 46 13.45 -8.84 -12.72
N GLU A 47 12.83 -8.51 -13.84
CA GLU A 47 13.50 -8.07 -15.06
C GLU A 47 14.16 -6.70 -14.89
N GLU A 48 13.50 -5.75 -14.22
CA GLU A 48 13.98 -4.38 -14.07
C GLU A 48 14.82 -4.15 -12.79
N TYR A 49 14.51 -4.86 -11.71
CA TYR A 49 15.09 -4.62 -10.38
C TYR A 49 15.77 -5.87 -9.77
N GLY A 50 15.85 -6.97 -10.55
CA GLY A 50 16.52 -8.20 -10.14
C GLY A 50 15.75 -9.01 -9.08
N PHE A 51 16.45 -9.96 -8.47
CA PHE A 51 15.85 -10.86 -7.47
C PHE A 51 15.27 -10.09 -6.27
N LEU A 52 15.97 -9.06 -5.81
CA LEU A 52 15.54 -8.28 -4.64
C LEU A 52 14.32 -7.40 -4.94
N GLY A 53 14.22 -6.86 -6.16
CA GLY A 53 13.00 -6.20 -6.60
C GLY A 53 11.80 -7.14 -6.58
N ARG A 54 11.98 -8.40 -6.99
CA ARG A 54 10.92 -9.42 -6.90
C ARG A 54 10.45 -9.70 -5.47
N MET A 55 11.32 -9.55 -4.47
CA MET A 55 10.97 -9.76 -3.07
C MET A 55 10.03 -8.67 -2.51
N THR A 56 9.88 -7.55 -3.21
CA THR A 56 8.99 -6.46 -2.83
C THR A 56 7.56 -6.62 -3.38
N LEU A 57 7.27 -7.71 -4.09
CA LEU A 57 5.97 -8.00 -4.72
C LEU A 57 4.81 -7.89 -3.72
N SER A 58 3.78 -7.11 -4.07
CA SER A 58 2.60 -6.91 -3.25
C SER A 58 1.28 -7.22 -3.99
N TYR A 59 0.25 -7.58 -3.24
CA TYR A 59 -1.09 -7.81 -3.76
C TYR A 59 -1.77 -6.50 -4.16
N ASP A 60 -1.59 -5.45 -3.37
CA ASP A 60 -2.19 -4.13 -3.61
C ASP A 60 -1.72 -3.51 -4.92
N MET A 61 -0.42 -3.65 -5.25
CA MET A 61 0.08 -3.22 -6.56
C MET A 61 -0.48 -4.07 -7.70
N THR A 62 -0.77 -5.35 -7.46
CA THR A 62 -1.46 -6.19 -8.46
C THR A 62 -2.87 -5.68 -8.70
N PHE A 63 -3.59 -5.32 -7.64
CA PHE A 63 -4.93 -4.72 -7.74
C PHE A 63 -4.88 -3.40 -8.53
N LEU A 64 -3.98 -2.48 -8.17
CA LEU A 64 -3.78 -1.22 -8.89
C LEU A 64 -3.55 -1.46 -10.39
N ILE A 65 -2.65 -2.39 -10.74
CA ILE A 65 -2.35 -2.73 -12.14
C ILE A 65 -3.60 -3.27 -12.84
N MET A 66 -4.36 -4.15 -12.21
CA MET A 66 -5.58 -4.72 -12.80
C MET A 66 -6.64 -3.66 -13.04
N LEU A 67 -6.90 -2.81 -12.06
CA LEU A 67 -7.87 -1.73 -12.16
C LEU A 67 -7.51 -0.77 -13.28
N LEU A 68 -6.30 -0.23 -13.28
CA LEU A 68 -5.86 0.71 -14.30
C LEU A 68 -5.76 0.05 -15.68
N SER A 69 -5.32 -1.21 -15.77
CA SER A 69 -5.28 -1.94 -17.05
C SER A 69 -6.67 -2.16 -17.64
N SER A 70 -7.68 -2.38 -16.80
CA SER A 70 -9.06 -2.51 -17.24
C SER A 70 -9.63 -1.17 -17.68
N LEU A 71 -9.41 -0.11 -16.87
CA LEU A 71 -9.95 1.23 -17.15
C LEU A 71 -9.37 1.85 -18.42
N TYR A 72 -8.07 1.67 -18.62
CA TYR A 72 -7.35 2.22 -19.79
C TYR A 72 -7.29 1.26 -20.99
N GLU A 73 -7.98 0.12 -20.91
CA GLU A 73 -7.96 -0.92 -21.96
C GLU A 73 -6.53 -1.23 -22.46
N ALA A 74 -5.62 -1.35 -21.48
CA ALA A 74 -4.19 -1.50 -21.76
C ALA A 74 -3.90 -2.70 -22.65
N LYS A 75 -3.03 -2.53 -23.66
CA LYS A 75 -2.61 -3.61 -24.56
C LYS A 75 -1.78 -4.64 -23.79
N ASN A 76 -2.41 -5.77 -23.49
CA ASN A 76 -1.77 -6.84 -22.75
C ASN A 76 -0.80 -7.65 -23.64
N ARG A 77 0.40 -7.86 -23.13
CA ARG A 77 1.32 -8.88 -23.64
C ARG A 77 1.13 -10.13 -22.81
N GLU A 78 0.43 -11.11 -23.40
CA GLU A 78 0.19 -12.40 -22.75
C GLU A 78 1.27 -13.40 -23.17
N ILE A 79 1.96 -13.97 -22.20
CA ILE A 79 3.02 -14.96 -22.42
C ILE A 79 2.85 -16.13 -21.45
N SER A 80 3.34 -17.29 -21.83
CA SER A 80 3.46 -18.44 -20.95
C SER A 80 4.90 -18.60 -20.51
N SER A 81 5.15 -18.61 -19.19
CA SER A 81 6.49 -18.65 -18.63
C SER A 81 6.63 -19.72 -17.55
N HIS A 82 7.82 -20.25 -17.39
CA HIS A 82 8.18 -21.07 -16.24
C HIS A 82 8.51 -20.16 -15.05
N CYS A 83 8.00 -20.53 -13.88
CA CYS A 83 8.33 -19.86 -12.62
C CYS A 83 9.14 -20.82 -11.73
N PRO A 84 10.21 -20.36 -11.08
CA PRO A 84 10.98 -21.21 -10.14
C PRO A 84 10.13 -21.84 -9.04
N LEU A 85 9.04 -21.16 -8.64
CA LEU A 85 8.08 -21.68 -7.65
C LEU A 85 7.08 -22.70 -8.25
N HIS A 86 6.99 -22.76 -9.59
CA HIS A 86 6.11 -23.66 -10.34
C HIS A 86 6.88 -24.26 -11.52
N PRO A 87 7.92 -25.07 -11.28
CA PRO A 87 8.85 -25.48 -12.35
C PRO A 87 8.23 -26.40 -13.38
N VAL A 88 7.18 -27.15 -13.01
CA VAL A 88 6.56 -28.18 -13.86
C VAL A 88 5.54 -27.60 -14.85
N LYS A 89 4.89 -26.48 -14.52
CA LYS A 89 3.82 -25.91 -15.34
C LYS A 89 4.18 -24.50 -15.82
N LYS A 90 3.98 -24.27 -17.13
CA LYS A 90 3.94 -22.90 -17.64
C LYS A 90 2.74 -22.19 -17.08
N ILE A 91 2.95 -20.99 -16.55
CA ILE A 91 1.90 -20.13 -16.02
C ILE A 91 1.65 -18.97 -16.97
N PRO A 92 0.38 -18.53 -17.11
CA PRO A 92 0.07 -17.34 -17.87
C PRO A 92 0.62 -16.10 -17.12
N VAL A 93 1.15 -15.16 -17.89
CA VAL A 93 1.73 -13.91 -17.40
C VAL A 93 1.20 -12.78 -18.28
N ILE A 94 0.64 -11.74 -17.67
CA ILE A 94 0.18 -10.53 -18.35
C ILE A 94 1.08 -9.37 -17.94
N GLN A 95 1.69 -8.73 -18.93
CA GLN A 95 2.49 -7.51 -18.77
C GLN A 95 1.97 -6.43 -19.73
N ASN A 96 2.03 -5.17 -19.29
CA ASN A 96 1.70 -3.99 -20.07
C ASN A 96 2.37 -2.75 -19.45
N ASP A 97 2.18 -1.57 -20.02
CA ASP A 97 2.75 -0.31 -19.53
C ASP A 97 2.33 0.01 -18.08
N ILE A 98 1.12 -0.42 -17.70
CA ILE A 98 0.63 -0.26 -16.32
C ILE A 98 1.40 -1.19 -15.35
N SER A 99 1.81 -2.37 -15.81
CA SER A 99 2.66 -3.28 -15.01
C SER A 99 4.03 -2.66 -14.72
N GLU A 100 4.60 -1.92 -15.68
CA GLU A 100 5.84 -1.17 -15.50
C GLU A 100 5.66 -0.02 -14.50
N TYR A 101 4.56 0.75 -14.63
CA TYR A 101 4.20 1.79 -13.67
C TYR A 101 4.04 1.22 -12.26
N GLY A 102 3.24 0.16 -12.09
CA GLY A 102 3.02 -0.49 -10.80
C GLY A 102 4.33 -1.01 -10.17
N ALA A 103 5.23 -1.59 -10.97
CA ALA A 103 6.55 -2.02 -10.51
C ALA A 103 7.39 -0.84 -10.02
N LYS A 104 7.40 0.29 -10.74
CA LYS A 104 8.11 1.52 -10.35
C LYS A 104 7.57 2.09 -9.04
N MET A 105 6.25 2.19 -8.89
CA MET A 105 5.62 2.66 -7.65
C MET A 105 5.90 1.73 -6.47
N ASN A 106 5.85 0.40 -6.69
CA ASN A 106 6.19 -0.60 -5.68
C ASN A 106 7.64 -0.45 -5.16
N ILE A 107 8.61 -0.24 -6.06
CA ILE A 107 10.01 0.01 -5.69
C ILE A 107 10.17 1.34 -4.95
N LEU A 108 9.47 2.39 -5.39
CA LEU A 108 9.55 3.70 -4.77
C LEU A 108 9.02 3.69 -3.33
N LEU A 109 7.87 3.06 -3.09
CA LEU A 109 7.29 2.87 -1.76
C LEU A 109 8.22 2.05 -0.86
N THR A 110 8.75 0.94 -1.39
CA THR A 110 9.72 0.10 -0.67
C THR A 110 10.98 0.88 -0.29
N TYR A 111 11.49 1.72 -1.20
CA TYR A 111 12.65 2.55 -0.92
C TYR A 111 12.40 3.57 0.19
N PHE A 112 11.25 4.27 0.14
CA PHE A 112 10.91 5.24 1.19
C PHE A 112 10.64 4.57 2.54
N LYS A 113 10.07 3.36 2.54
CA LYS A 113 9.96 2.55 3.77
C LYS A 113 11.33 2.25 4.37
N PHE A 114 12.31 1.82 3.56
CA PHE A 114 13.67 1.61 4.06
C PHE A 114 14.34 2.90 4.57
N GLU A 115 14.05 4.06 3.95
CA GLU A 115 14.52 5.35 4.47
C GLU A 115 13.94 5.64 5.86
N ASP A 116 12.68 5.28 6.09
CA ASP A 116 11.97 5.47 7.35
C ASP A 116 12.50 4.50 8.42
N ASP A 117 12.52 3.21 8.14
CA ASP A 117 13.09 2.17 9.02
C ASP A 117 14.54 2.49 9.45
N TRP A 118 15.34 3.09 8.57
CA TRP A 118 16.70 3.51 8.91
C TRP A 118 16.75 4.73 9.82
N LYS A 119 15.88 5.71 9.62
CA LYS A 119 15.84 6.89 10.48
C LYS A 119 15.41 6.53 11.91
N ASP A 120 14.42 5.65 12.02
CA ASP A 120 13.79 5.29 13.27
C ASP A 120 14.64 4.30 14.07
N ASP A 121 14.93 3.16 13.52
CA ASP A 121 15.53 2.02 14.22
C ASP A 121 17.02 1.83 13.92
N LYS A 122 17.62 2.63 13.00
CA LYS A 122 18.99 2.42 12.50
C LYS A 122 19.21 0.98 12.01
N SER A 123 18.16 0.36 11.45
CA SER A 123 18.18 -1.05 11.10
C SER A 123 19.18 -1.34 9.97
N LEU A 124 19.96 -2.44 10.11
CA LEU A 124 20.89 -2.89 9.06
C LEU A 124 20.14 -3.24 7.76
N ALA A 125 18.91 -3.72 7.86
CA ALA A 125 18.06 -4.00 6.71
C ALA A 125 17.67 -2.69 5.99
N GLY A 126 17.35 -1.62 6.74
CA GLY A 126 17.04 -0.30 6.19
C GLY A 126 18.18 0.25 5.37
N ILE A 127 19.39 0.32 5.93
CA ILE A 127 20.57 0.86 5.21
C ILE A 127 20.92 0.03 3.97
N THR A 128 20.81 -1.30 4.07
CA THR A 128 21.06 -2.20 2.93
C THR A 128 20.05 -1.98 1.82
N GLY A 129 18.75 -1.87 2.18
CA GLY A 129 17.67 -1.59 1.24
C GLY A 129 17.82 -0.24 0.55
N ILE A 130 18.21 0.81 1.30
CA ILE A 130 18.51 2.14 0.75
C ILE A 130 19.63 2.05 -0.29
N HIS A 131 20.76 1.45 0.05
CA HIS A 131 21.90 1.32 -0.89
C HIS A 131 21.50 0.59 -2.17
N LEU A 132 20.71 -0.45 -2.03
CA LEU A 132 20.29 -1.30 -3.12
C LEU A 132 19.37 -0.60 -4.12
N PHE A 133 18.37 0.13 -3.61
CA PHE A 133 17.34 0.73 -4.47
C PHE A 133 17.60 2.22 -4.79
N ARG A 134 18.55 2.88 -4.13
CA ARG A 134 18.82 4.33 -4.25
C ARG A 134 18.90 4.84 -5.69
N LYS A 135 19.70 4.18 -6.54
CA LYS A 135 19.88 4.62 -7.94
C LYS A 135 18.59 4.50 -8.73
N LYS A 136 17.86 3.39 -8.54
CA LYS A 136 16.59 3.11 -9.21
C LYS A 136 15.49 4.05 -8.70
N ALA A 137 15.37 4.24 -7.40
CA ALA A 137 14.44 5.20 -6.80
C ALA A 137 14.68 6.62 -7.31
N ALA A 138 15.95 7.06 -7.40
CA ALA A 138 16.29 8.37 -7.95
C ALA A 138 15.90 8.51 -9.44
N GLN A 139 15.99 7.45 -10.22
CA GLN A 139 15.50 7.42 -11.60
C GLN A 139 13.97 7.54 -11.65
N ILE A 140 13.26 6.76 -10.84
CA ILE A 140 11.78 6.78 -10.75
C ILE A 140 11.29 8.16 -10.29
N CYS A 141 11.96 8.79 -9.31
CA CYS A 141 11.63 10.16 -8.88
C CYS A 141 11.73 11.20 -9.99
N ARG A 142 12.66 11.04 -10.94
CA ARG A 142 12.76 11.93 -12.12
C ARG A 142 11.68 11.64 -13.16
N GLU A 143 11.30 10.40 -13.33
CA GLU A 143 10.28 9.96 -14.28
C GLU A 143 8.86 10.28 -13.77
N TYR A 144 8.63 10.14 -12.46
CA TYR A 144 7.34 10.37 -11.79
C TYR A 144 7.46 11.38 -10.64
N PRO A 145 7.82 12.65 -10.93
CA PRO A 145 8.15 13.63 -9.90
C PRO A 145 6.94 14.01 -9.03
N ARG A 146 5.73 13.99 -9.57
CA ARG A 146 4.49 14.28 -8.86
C ARG A 146 4.23 13.22 -7.79
N GLN A 147 4.17 11.95 -8.17
CA GLN A 147 3.95 10.82 -7.27
C GLN A 147 5.04 10.75 -6.20
N ALA A 148 6.31 10.85 -6.60
CA ALA A 148 7.43 10.80 -5.68
C ALA A 148 7.37 11.91 -4.60
N LYS A 149 6.99 13.13 -5.00
CA LYS A 149 6.86 14.27 -4.09
C LYS A 149 5.75 14.05 -3.07
N VAL A 150 4.56 13.60 -3.53
CA VAL A 150 3.40 13.39 -2.66
C VAL A 150 3.65 12.21 -1.72
N ILE A 151 4.10 11.07 -2.23
CA ILE A 151 4.42 9.88 -1.42
C ILE A 151 5.39 10.27 -0.30
N LYS A 152 6.51 10.92 -0.65
CA LYS A 152 7.51 11.34 0.35
C LYS A 152 6.95 12.33 1.37
N LYS A 153 6.10 13.26 0.94
CA LYS A 153 5.44 14.23 1.83
C LYS A 153 4.53 13.51 2.83
N GLN A 154 3.66 12.62 2.33
CA GLN A 154 2.65 11.99 3.16
C GLN A 154 3.25 10.96 4.14
N LEU A 155 4.26 10.21 3.74
CA LEU A 155 4.99 9.33 4.65
C LEU A 155 5.64 10.11 5.80
N ARG A 156 6.26 11.26 5.51
CA ARG A 156 6.80 12.14 6.56
C ARG A 156 5.71 12.70 7.47
N GLN A 157 4.56 13.04 6.90
CA GLN A 157 3.43 13.56 7.68
C GLN A 157 2.88 12.51 8.64
N LEU A 158 2.77 11.26 8.18
CA LEU A 158 2.39 10.12 9.01
C LEU A 158 3.36 9.93 10.19
N ALA A 159 4.67 9.94 9.91
CA ALA A 159 5.69 9.84 10.95
C ALA A 159 5.56 10.98 12.00
N VAL A 160 5.29 12.22 11.56
CA VAL A 160 5.06 13.35 12.47
C VAL A 160 3.81 13.13 13.33
N TYR A 161 2.72 12.64 12.76
CA TYR A 161 1.50 12.34 13.52
C TYR A 161 1.72 11.26 14.58
N GLU A 162 2.50 10.22 14.26
CA GLU A 162 2.91 9.19 15.21
C GLU A 162 3.75 9.76 16.35
N GLU A 163 4.79 10.55 16.02
CA GLU A 163 5.66 11.17 17.01
C GLU A 163 4.88 12.09 17.98
N GLN A 164 3.85 12.76 17.47
CA GLN A 164 2.96 13.62 18.25
C GLN A 164 1.88 12.85 19.00
N GLY A 165 1.71 11.55 18.74
CA GLY A 165 0.64 10.74 19.32
C GLY A 165 -0.76 11.21 18.91
N LEU A 166 -0.93 11.71 17.68
CA LEU A 166 -2.20 12.22 17.18
C LEU A 166 -3.23 11.10 17.04
N MET A 167 -4.34 11.18 17.79
CA MET A 167 -5.39 10.15 17.81
C MET A 167 -6.60 10.49 16.94
N ASP A 168 -6.52 11.52 16.10
CA ASP A 168 -7.57 11.84 15.12
C ASP A 168 -7.46 10.92 13.92
N VAL A 169 -8.30 9.88 13.90
CA VAL A 169 -8.32 8.84 12.85
C VAL A 169 -8.56 9.44 11.47
N ASP A 170 -9.39 10.49 11.36
CA ASP A 170 -9.72 11.11 10.09
C ASP A 170 -8.52 11.85 9.49
N ILE A 171 -7.81 12.61 10.30
CA ILE A 171 -6.60 13.35 9.88
C ILE A 171 -5.50 12.37 9.50
N VAL A 172 -5.22 11.37 10.33
CA VAL A 172 -4.10 10.44 10.08
C VAL A 172 -4.37 9.54 8.87
N SER A 173 -5.58 8.94 8.79
CA SER A 173 -5.96 8.15 7.61
C SER A 173 -6.03 9.00 6.33
N GLY A 174 -6.36 10.30 6.45
CA GLY A 174 -6.34 11.25 5.34
C GLY A 174 -4.97 11.45 4.72
N ALA A 175 -3.89 11.40 5.50
CA ALA A 175 -2.53 11.46 4.96
C ALA A 175 -2.20 10.22 4.12
N PHE A 176 -2.60 9.03 4.55
CA PHE A 176 -2.44 7.81 3.76
C PHE A 176 -3.37 7.80 2.53
N GLY A 177 -4.59 8.33 2.68
CA GLY A 177 -5.50 8.56 1.57
C GLY A 177 -4.88 9.44 0.48
N ALA A 178 -4.27 10.56 0.85
CA ALA A 178 -3.60 11.47 -0.08
C ALA A 178 -2.36 10.84 -0.77
N LEU A 179 -1.71 9.87 -0.15
CA LEU A 179 -0.66 9.07 -0.78
C LEU A 179 -1.27 8.16 -1.85
N MET A 180 -2.32 7.42 -1.50
CA MET A 180 -2.99 6.49 -2.41
C MET A 180 -3.68 7.21 -3.57
N GLU A 181 -4.26 8.38 -3.34
CA GLU A 181 -4.80 9.28 -4.36
C GLU A 181 -3.84 9.43 -5.55
N GLU A 182 -2.57 9.74 -5.28
CA GLU A 182 -1.57 9.95 -6.32
C GLU A 182 -1.06 8.66 -6.96
N LEU A 183 -1.10 7.54 -6.26
CA LEU A 183 -0.73 6.24 -6.83
C LEU A 183 -1.70 5.78 -7.92
N PHE A 184 -2.98 6.11 -7.78
CA PHE A 184 -3.99 5.72 -8.77
C PHE A 184 -3.99 6.59 -10.03
N VAL A 185 -3.40 7.78 -9.98
CA VAL A 185 -3.36 8.70 -11.13
C VAL A 185 -2.04 8.57 -11.89
N ILE A 186 -2.02 7.69 -12.89
CA ILE A 186 -0.85 7.51 -13.75
C ILE A 186 -0.62 8.74 -14.66
N ARG A 187 -1.69 9.41 -15.09
CA ARG A 187 -1.66 10.62 -15.95
C ARG A 187 -2.86 11.52 -15.68
N GLU A 188 -2.73 12.79 -16.04
CA GLU A 188 -3.80 13.79 -15.93
C GLU A 188 -4.71 13.68 -17.17
N ASP A 189 -5.82 12.96 -17.04
CA ASP A 189 -6.81 12.78 -18.10
C ASP A 189 -8.24 12.77 -17.53
N PHE A 190 -9.21 12.36 -18.34
CA PHE A 190 -10.63 12.30 -17.96
C PHE A 190 -10.87 11.48 -16.68
N TRP A 191 -10.06 10.44 -16.41
CA TRP A 191 -10.21 9.58 -15.26
C TRP A 191 -9.53 10.11 -13.98
N ALA A 192 -8.67 11.12 -14.11
CA ALA A 192 -7.78 11.54 -13.03
C ALA A 192 -8.54 11.93 -11.75
N GLU A 193 -9.64 12.67 -11.86
CA GLU A 193 -10.44 13.09 -10.70
C GLU A 193 -11.10 11.91 -9.99
N ASN A 194 -11.74 11.02 -10.74
CA ASN A 194 -12.38 9.82 -10.19
C ASN A 194 -11.36 8.88 -9.56
N LEU A 195 -10.20 8.69 -10.19
CA LEU A 195 -9.12 7.87 -9.66
C LEU A 195 -8.52 8.46 -8.39
N ARG A 196 -8.37 9.78 -8.29
CA ARG A 196 -7.96 10.46 -7.05
C ARG A 196 -8.93 10.18 -5.93
N ARG A 197 -10.20 10.46 -6.18
CA ARG A 197 -11.26 10.24 -5.19
C ARG A 197 -11.31 8.78 -4.73
N PHE A 198 -11.30 7.83 -5.67
CA PHE A 198 -11.24 6.41 -5.37
C PHE A 198 -10.00 6.05 -4.54
N GLY A 199 -8.81 6.46 -4.99
CA GLY A 199 -7.55 6.19 -4.29
C GLY A 199 -7.51 6.77 -2.88
N PHE A 200 -8.03 7.99 -2.70
CA PHE A 200 -8.11 8.65 -1.40
C PHE A 200 -8.94 7.85 -0.40
N TYR A 201 -10.17 7.49 -0.77
CA TYR A 201 -11.05 6.75 0.15
C TYR A 201 -10.58 5.32 0.38
N LEU A 202 -10.06 4.64 -0.66
CA LEU A 202 -9.45 3.32 -0.50
C LEU A 202 -8.26 3.38 0.46
N GLY A 203 -7.42 4.41 0.36
CA GLY A 203 -6.30 4.61 1.27
C GLY A 203 -6.75 4.81 2.71
N LYS A 204 -7.75 5.66 2.95
CA LYS A 204 -8.33 5.83 4.30
C LYS A 204 -8.88 4.52 4.85
N PHE A 205 -9.62 3.77 4.03
CA PHE A 205 -10.16 2.46 4.40
C PHE A 205 -9.05 1.48 4.81
N ILE A 206 -8.01 1.33 3.96
CA ILE A 206 -6.88 0.44 4.24
C ILE A 206 -6.18 0.84 5.54
N TYR A 207 -5.94 2.13 5.76
CA TYR A 207 -5.29 2.62 6.98
C TYR A 207 -6.08 2.30 8.25
N ILE A 208 -7.40 2.49 8.23
CA ILE A 208 -8.27 2.19 9.36
C ILE A 208 -8.32 0.69 9.64
N MET A 209 -8.38 -0.14 8.59
CA MET A 209 -8.35 -1.60 8.71
C MET A 209 -7.03 -2.10 9.32
N ASP A 210 -5.91 -1.55 8.88
CA ASP A 210 -4.57 -1.86 9.43
C ASP A 210 -4.51 -1.51 10.92
N ALA A 211 -4.94 -0.30 11.27
CA ALA A 211 -4.99 0.13 12.65
C ALA A 211 -5.92 -0.74 13.52
N TYR A 212 -7.04 -1.21 12.97
CA TYR A 212 -7.96 -2.12 13.66
C TYR A 212 -7.32 -3.48 13.93
N ASP A 213 -6.74 -4.09 12.91
CA ASP A 213 -6.11 -5.42 13.01
C ASP A 213 -4.89 -5.42 13.95
N ASP A 214 -4.09 -4.35 13.92
CA ASP A 214 -2.87 -4.24 14.73
C ASP A 214 -3.14 -3.74 16.15
N LEU A 215 -4.32 -3.22 16.49
CA LEU A 215 -4.61 -2.62 17.80
C LEU A 215 -4.28 -3.51 19.00
N PRO A 216 -4.61 -4.83 19.03
CA PRO A 216 -4.27 -5.69 20.17
C PRO A 216 -2.76 -5.75 20.40
N LYS A 217 -1.98 -5.94 19.35
CA LYS A 217 -0.52 -6.03 19.38
C LYS A 217 0.12 -4.69 19.76
N ASP A 218 -0.41 -3.58 19.25
CA ASP A 218 0.09 -2.23 19.52
C ASP A 218 -0.16 -1.82 20.97
N ARG A 219 -1.28 -2.23 21.56
CA ARG A 219 -1.55 -2.04 22.99
C ARG A 219 -0.58 -2.82 23.86
N GLU A 220 -0.28 -4.08 23.54
CA GLU A 220 0.68 -4.90 24.28
C GLU A 220 2.10 -4.34 24.20
N SER A 221 2.51 -3.86 23.04
CA SER A 221 3.86 -3.32 22.82
C SER A 221 4.02 -1.87 23.26
N GLY A 222 2.92 -1.14 23.55
CA GLY A 222 2.91 0.29 23.80
C GLY A 222 3.17 1.13 22.53
N ALA A 223 3.01 0.55 21.33
CA ALA A 223 3.15 1.24 20.07
C ALA A 223 1.98 2.22 19.84
N TYR A 224 2.21 3.17 18.92
CA TYR A 224 1.16 4.10 18.52
C TYR A 224 0.11 3.37 17.69
N ASN A 225 -1.16 3.71 17.95
CA ASN A 225 -2.29 3.31 17.11
C ASN A 225 -3.41 4.36 17.28
N PRO A 226 -3.90 4.97 16.20
CA PRO A 226 -4.88 6.07 16.29
C PRO A 226 -6.26 5.62 16.79
N LEU A 227 -6.59 4.31 16.72
CA LEU A 227 -7.85 3.77 17.24
C LEU A 227 -7.82 3.48 18.73
N LYS A 228 -6.68 3.68 19.42
CA LYS A 228 -6.53 3.42 20.85
C LYS A 228 -7.53 4.22 21.68
N LEU A 229 -7.66 5.52 21.41
CA LEU A 229 -8.60 6.39 22.10
C LEU A 229 -10.05 5.96 21.83
N THR A 230 -10.41 5.71 20.58
CA THR A 230 -11.73 5.20 20.19
C THR A 230 -12.09 3.92 20.95
N ARG A 231 -11.11 3.01 21.08
CA ARG A 231 -11.33 1.77 21.84
C ARG A 231 -11.52 2.01 23.34
N GLU A 232 -10.81 2.99 23.93
CA GLU A 232 -10.91 3.35 25.35
C GLU A 232 -12.24 4.05 25.68
N GLU A 233 -12.83 4.77 24.75
CA GLU A 233 -14.12 5.44 24.89
C GLU A 233 -15.31 4.48 24.78
N CYS A 234 -15.16 3.33 24.09
CA CYS A 234 -16.20 2.32 23.95
C CYS A 234 -16.30 1.44 25.21
N GLN A 235 -17.55 1.20 25.69
CA GLN A 235 -17.81 0.40 26.87
C GLN A 235 -17.71 -1.11 26.62
N SER A 236 -17.80 -1.54 25.37
CA SER A 236 -17.74 -2.97 24.97
C SER A 236 -17.02 -3.16 23.65
N GLU A 237 -16.58 -4.40 23.41
CA GLU A 237 -15.99 -4.79 22.11
C GLU A 237 -16.98 -4.58 20.96
N LYS A 238 -18.24 -4.96 21.17
CA LYS A 238 -19.30 -4.81 20.17
C LYS A 238 -19.53 -3.33 19.79
N GLU A 239 -19.47 -2.42 20.75
CA GLU A 239 -19.62 -0.97 20.50
C GLU A 239 -18.42 -0.46 19.69
N TYR A 240 -17.21 -0.91 20.02
CA TYR A 240 -16.00 -0.58 19.26
C TYR A 240 -16.07 -1.09 17.83
N GLU A 241 -16.43 -2.36 17.61
CA GLU A 241 -16.62 -2.94 16.27
C GLU A 241 -17.64 -2.13 15.46
N GLN A 242 -18.78 -1.79 16.05
CA GLN A 242 -19.81 -0.97 15.39
C GLN A 242 -19.30 0.44 15.06
N THR A 243 -18.51 1.05 15.93
CA THR A 243 -17.95 2.38 15.68
C THR A 243 -16.96 2.35 14.51
N VAL A 244 -16.08 1.35 14.47
CA VAL A 244 -15.13 1.19 13.36
C VAL A 244 -15.87 0.86 12.06
N ASP A 245 -16.87 -0.01 12.09
CA ASP A 245 -17.70 -0.33 10.91
C ASP A 245 -18.42 0.90 10.35
N GLN A 246 -18.93 1.78 11.21
CA GLN A 246 -19.48 3.07 10.79
C GLN A 246 -18.44 3.97 10.13
N MET A 247 -17.22 4.07 10.70
CA MET A 247 -16.13 4.84 10.09
C MET A 247 -15.78 4.32 8.69
N LEU A 248 -15.71 3.01 8.52
CA LEU A 248 -15.42 2.36 7.23
C LEU A 248 -16.55 2.56 6.23
N SER A 249 -17.81 2.39 6.66
CA SER A 249 -18.99 2.52 5.80
C SER A 249 -19.17 3.96 5.28
N MET A 250 -18.95 4.98 6.13
CA MET A 250 -18.99 6.39 5.70
C MET A 250 -17.92 6.67 4.63
N LYS A 251 -16.71 6.14 4.77
CA LYS A 251 -15.63 6.34 3.80
C LYS A 251 -15.93 5.69 2.45
N MET A 252 -16.53 4.50 2.45
CA MET A 252 -16.92 3.80 1.21
C MET A 252 -18.11 4.49 0.52
N GLY A 253 -19.08 5.00 1.29
CA GLY A 253 -20.22 5.75 0.75
C GLY A 253 -19.82 7.01 0.00
N ASP A 254 -18.87 7.77 0.56
CA ASP A 254 -18.32 8.98 -0.07
C ASP A 254 -17.49 8.66 -1.34
N GLY A 255 -16.89 7.46 -1.43
CA GLY A 255 -16.13 7.00 -2.60
C GLY A 255 -17.01 6.46 -3.74
N GLY A 256 -18.18 5.89 -3.43
CA GLY A 256 -19.06 5.19 -4.39
C GLY A 256 -19.85 6.09 -5.34
N GLY A 257 -20.06 7.37 -5.01
CA GLY A 257 -20.81 8.32 -5.85
C GLY A 257 -20.12 8.84 -7.10
N SER A 258 -19.04 8.21 -7.54
CA SER A 258 -18.18 8.72 -8.64
C SER A 258 -18.32 7.99 -9.98
N PHE A 259 -19.20 7.00 -10.08
CA PHE A 259 -19.31 6.15 -11.29
C PHE A 259 -20.72 6.13 -11.91
N ASP A 260 -21.64 7.03 -11.50
CA ASP A 260 -22.92 7.26 -12.18
C ASP A 260 -22.82 8.31 -13.30
#